data_ddacf5cc46ae5066bef80cad9ab2a2f8
#
_entry.id   ddacf5cc46ae5066bef80cad9ab2a2f8
#
_cell.length_a   1.000
_cell.length_b   1.000
_cell.length_c   1.000
_cell.angle_alpha   90.00
_cell.angle_beta   90.00
_cell.angle_gamma   90.00
#
_symmetry.space_group_name_H-M   'P 1'
#
loop_
_entity.id
_entity.type
_entity.pdbx_description
1 polymer ?
#
loop_
_entity_poly.entity_id
_entity_poly.type
_entity_poly.pdbx_seq_one_letter_code
_entity_poly.pdbx_strand_id
1 'polypeptide(L)'
;MPSPALRYDTQKQCGFPYRKHNSRGAACYGSPLVFFDKTDNLKKNITTFASMTGTIINTIAIVAGSILGALLRKGIKPKYQDTLFCAMGLTALVIGMKAAITYLPQSQYPVLFIVSLAIGSIVGTRLDLTGRFHRATSRGGTKNLAEGLTTGILLYCIGTLSMLGPVISALQGDNTYLYTNATLDFVTSTVLASAYGIGMIWAAPVLFCWQGAFYLMARLSQSAISDSLIAELSIVGGILIIASGLGLMKIKDCKTLNMLPSLLVPIVFFALMSLLP
;
A
#
# COMPACT_ATOMS: atom_id res chain seq x y z
N MET A 1 -20.73 -0.59 -57.39
CA MET A 1 -19.74 -1.63 -57.14
C MET A 1 -19.53 -1.73 -55.62
N PRO A 2 -20.01 -2.78 -54.95
CA PRO A 2 -19.84 -2.97 -53.50
C PRO A 2 -18.63 -3.82 -53.21
N SER A 3 -17.87 -3.44 -52.20
CA SER A 3 -16.71 -4.16 -51.64
C SER A 3 -17.14 -5.27 -50.68
N PRO A 4 -16.41 -6.39 -50.59
CA PRO A 4 -16.84 -7.58 -49.90
C PRO A 4 -16.55 -7.54 -48.37
N ALA A 5 -17.54 -8.02 -47.60
CA ALA A 5 -17.50 -8.27 -46.19
C ALA A 5 -16.59 -9.44 -45.85
N LEU A 6 -15.66 -9.24 -44.91
CA LEU A 6 -14.91 -10.30 -44.25
C LEU A 6 -15.78 -10.98 -43.19
N ARG A 7 -16.17 -12.20 -43.48
CA ARG A 7 -16.90 -13.13 -42.61
C ARG A 7 -15.87 -13.83 -41.73
N TYR A 8 -15.92 -13.61 -40.42
CA TYR A 8 -15.16 -14.42 -39.45
C TYR A 8 -15.94 -15.72 -39.16
N ASP A 9 -15.30 -16.81 -39.54
CA ASP A 9 -15.81 -18.16 -39.36
C ASP A 9 -15.39 -18.67 -37.97
N THR A 10 -16.36 -18.81 -37.08
CA THR A 10 -16.18 -19.44 -35.77
C THR A 10 -16.75 -20.85 -35.82
N GLN A 11 -15.93 -21.83 -36.18
CA GLN A 11 -16.16 -23.23 -35.81
C GLN A 11 -14.90 -24.06 -36.08
N LYS A 12 -14.14 -24.41 -35.04
CA LYS A 12 -13.39 -25.67 -34.99
C LYS A 12 -13.74 -26.39 -33.71
N GLN A 13 -14.63 -27.33 -33.89
CA GLN A 13 -14.97 -28.40 -32.96
C GLN A 13 -13.74 -29.26 -32.68
N CYS A 14 -13.41 -29.46 -31.43
CA CYS A 14 -12.55 -30.57 -31.01
C CYS A 14 -13.44 -31.78 -30.78
N GLY A 15 -13.37 -32.73 -31.72
CA GLY A 15 -13.99 -34.04 -31.60
C GLY A 15 -13.19 -34.93 -30.64
N PHE A 16 -13.88 -35.47 -29.64
CA PHE A 16 -13.40 -36.66 -28.91
C PHE A 16 -14.18 -37.89 -29.39
N PRO A 17 -13.54 -39.03 -29.69
CA PRO A 17 -14.22 -40.22 -30.08
C PRO A 17 -14.85 -40.92 -28.88
N TYR A 18 -16.14 -41.16 -29.01
CA TYR A 18 -16.97 -42.00 -28.13
C TYR A 18 -16.61 -43.47 -28.32
N ARG A 19 -16.10 -44.14 -27.28
CA ARG A 19 -15.92 -45.59 -27.25
C ARG A 19 -16.93 -46.20 -26.26
N LYS A 20 -17.95 -46.87 -26.82
CA LYS A 20 -18.84 -47.82 -26.11
C LYS A 20 -18.03 -49.06 -25.72
N HIS A 21 -18.17 -49.55 -24.52
CA HIS A 21 -18.50 -50.92 -24.10
C HIS A 21 -18.41 -51.07 -22.58
N ASN A 22 -19.50 -51.38 -21.99
CA ASN A 22 -20.08 -52.66 -21.49
C ASN A 22 -19.74 -52.95 -20.01
N SER A 23 -20.86 -52.94 -19.27
CA SER A 23 -21.23 -53.77 -18.12
C SER A 23 -20.17 -54.51 -17.30
N ARG A 24 -20.03 -54.17 -16.03
CA ARG A 24 -20.30 -54.99 -14.84
C ARG A 24 -19.78 -54.28 -13.58
N GLY A 25 -20.57 -54.34 -12.54
CA GLY A 25 -20.38 -53.62 -11.30
C GLY A 25 -19.11 -53.97 -10.53
N ALA A 26 -18.60 -52.94 -9.94
CA ALA A 26 -17.83 -52.98 -8.71
C ALA A 26 -17.94 -51.57 -8.08
N ALA A 27 -18.68 -51.49 -6.99
CA ALA A 27 -18.64 -50.34 -6.12
C ALA A 27 -17.30 -50.27 -5.44
N CYS A 28 -16.43 -49.36 -5.91
CA CYS A 28 -15.23 -48.95 -5.15
C CYS A 28 -15.59 -47.64 -4.45
N TYR A 29 -15.94 -47.71 -3.19
CA TYR A 29 -15.83 -46.65 -2.23
C TYR A 29 -14.34 -46.29 -2.10
N GLY A 30 -13.86 -45.39 -2.92
CA GLY A 30 -12.55 -44.77 -2.81
C GLY A 30 -12.74 -43.37 -2.26
N SER A 31 -12.52 -43.20 -0.95
CA SER A 31 -12.32 -41.89 -0.35
C SER A 31 -11.28 -41.14 -1.16
N PRO A 32 -11.54 -39.89 -1.62
CA PRO A 32 -10.47 -39.06 -2.15
C PRO A 32 -9.55 -38.74 -0.96
N LEU A 33 -8.41 -39.39 -0.90
CA LEU A 33 -7.25 -38.92 -0.18
C LEU A 33 -7.00 -37.48 -0.67
N VAL A 34 -7.39 -36.52 0.15
CA VAL A 34 -7.01 -35.12 -0.04
C VAL A 34 -5.49 -35.09 0.14
N PHE A 35 -4.79 -35.33 -0.95
CA PHE A 35 -3.39 -34.95 -1.07
C PHE A 35 -3.38 -33.43 -0.99
N PHE A 36 -3.13 -32.91 0.20
CA PHE A 36 -2.77 -31.51 0.38
C PHE A 36 -1.49 -31.30 -0.43
N ASP A 37 -1.66 -30.79 -1.65
CA ASP A 37 -0.54 -30.54 -2.52
C ASP A 37 0.28 -29.37 -1.96
N LYS A 38 1.37 -29.77 -1.30
CA LYS A 38 2.37 -28.87 -0.74
C LYS A 38 2.94 -27.94 -1.82
N THR A 39 2.83 -28.34 -3.10
CA THR A 39 3.28 -27.58 -4.26
C THR A 39 2.34 -26.45 -4.63
N ASP A 40 1.02 -26.57 -4.41
CA ASP A 40 0.06 -25.50 -4.63
C ASP A 40 0.21 -24.38 -3.60
N ASN A 41 0.48 -24.73 -2.35
CA ASN A 41 0.78 -23.75 -1.32
C ASN A 41 2.11 -23.03 -1.58
N LEU A 42 3.11 -23.73 -2.11
CA LEU A 42 4.39 -23.13 -2.46
C LEU A 42 4.25 -22.19 -3.66
N LYS A 43 3.52 -22.59 -4.71
CA LYS A 43 3.21 -21.73 -5.87
C LYS A 43 2.40 -20.51 -5.45
N LYS A 44 1.40 -20.67 -4.59
CA LYS A 44 0.57 -19.57 -4.08
C LYS A 44 1.39 -18.59 -3.24
N ASN A 45 2.33 -19.07 -2.47
CA ASN A 45 3.26 -18.22 -1.72
C ASN A 45 4.25 -17.50 -2.63
N ILE A 46 4.81 -18.16 -3.65
CA ILE A 46 5.72 -17.55 -4.63
C ILE A 46 5.01 -16.47 -5.45
N THR A 47 3.78 -16.72 -5.89
CA THR A 47 2.97 -15.70 -6.61
C THR A 47 2.60 -14.53 -5.71
N THR A 48 2.35 -14.76 -4.41
CA THR A 48 2.09 -13.70 -3.44
C THR A 48 3.35 -12.84 -3.22
N PHE A 49 4.52 -13.44 -3.09
CA PHE A 49 5.79 -12.71 -2.99
C PHE A 49 6.10 -11.94 -4.28
N ALA A 50 5.87 -12.53 -5.46
CA ALA A 50 6.06 -11.84 -6.74
C ALA A 50 5.11 -10.66 -6.92
N SER A 51 3.91 -10.70 -6.33
CA SER A 51 2.97 -9.58 -6.39
C SER A 51 3.26 -8.47 -5.36
N MET A 52 4.12 -8.73 -4.34
CA MET A 52 4.60 -7.71 -3.38
C MET A 52 5.81 -6.90 -3.89
N THR A 53 6.01 -6.84 -5.20
CA THR A 53 7.20 -6.20 -5.82
C THR A 53 7.43 -4.78 -5.31
N GLY A 54 6.38 -3.99 -5.17
CA GLY A 54 6.49 -2.61 -4.67
C GLY A 54 7.04 -2.52 -3.24
N THR A 55 6.58 -3.38 -2.33
CA THR A 55 7.09 -3.45 -0.95
C THR A 55 8.55 -3.92 -0.90
N ILE A 56 8.92 -4.88 -1.73
CA ILE A 56 10.31 -5.37 -1.83
C ILE A 56 11.23 -4.25 -2.33
N ILE A 57 10.81 -3.53 -3.38
CA ILE A 57 11.58 -2.40 -3.93
C ILE A 57 11.72 -1.31 -2.88
N ASN A 58 10.67 -0.99 -2.12
CA ASN A 58 10.76 -0.01 -1.05
C ASN A 58 11.74 -0.43 0.06
N THR A 59 11.70 -1.69 0.46
CA THR A 59 12.65 -2.24 1.44
C THR A 59 14.09 -2.12 0.95
N ILE A 60 14.34 -2.47 -0.32
CA ILE A 60 15.67 -2.33 -0.96
C ILE A 60 16.08 -0.87 -1.01
N ALA A 61 15.16 0.05 -1.29
CA ALA A 61 15.41 1.49 -1.34
C ALA A 61 15.92 2.02 0.01
N ILE A 62 15.32 1.61 1.14
CA ILE A 62 15.81 1.98 2.48
C ILE A 62 17.20 1.42 2.74
N VAL A 63 17.48 0.18 2.39
CA VAL A 63 18.80 -0.43 2.55
C VAL A 63 19.84 0.33 1.73
N ALA A 64 19.56 0.55 0.44
CA ALA A 64 20.46 1.27 -0.46
C ALA A 64 20.70 2.73 0.00
N GLY A 65 19.63 3.43 0.39
CA GLY A 65 19.73 4.78 0.93
C GLY A 65 20.52 4.83 2.24
N SER A 66 20.33 3.85 3.13
CA SER A 66 21.09 3.76 4.38
C SER A 66 22.59 3.52 4.14
N ILE A 67 22.94 2.67 3.18
CA ILE A 67 24.34 2.43 2.79
C ILE A 67 24.93 3.71 2.21
N LEU A 68 24.24 4.33 1.26
CA LEU A 68 24.70 5.57 0.63
C LEU A 68 24.86 6.69 1.66
N GLY A 69 23.89 6.86 2.55
CA GLY A 69 23.94 7.86 3.62
C GLY A 69 25.12 7.62 4.58
N ALA A 70 25.36 6.38 4.97
CA ALA A 70 26.49 6.03 5.84
C ALA A 70 27.85 6.28 5.19
N LEU A 71 27.96 6.19 3.86
CA LEU A 71 29.16 6.58 3.11
C LEU A 71 29.37 8.11 3.10
N LEU A 72 28.30 8.87 3.20
CA LEU A 72 28.31 10.33 3.25
C LEU A 72 28.55 10.84 4.69
N ARG A 73 29.63 10.42 5.33
CA ARG A 73 29.98 10.62 6.76
C ARG A 73 29.88 12.04 7.30
N LYS A 74 29.93 13.08 6.43
CA LYS A 74 29.88 14.50 6.84
C LYS A 74 28.45 15.04 6.99
N GLY A 75 27.44 14.21 6.78
CA GLY A 75 26.06 14.65 6.73
C GLY A 75 25.72 15.47 5.48
N ILE A 76 24.47 15.45 5.08
CA ILE A 76 23.95 16.32 4.01
C ILE A 76 23.64 17.68 4.64
N LYS A 77 24.17 18.76 4.06
CA LYS A 77 23.93 20.12 4.58
C LYS A 77 22.41 20.39 4.65
N PRO A 78 21.90 21.05 5.71
CA PRO A 78 20.46 21.29 5.91
C PRO A 78 19.76 21.90 4.68
N LYS A 79 20.46 22.81 3.97
CA LYS A 79 19.92 23.42 2.74
C LYS A 79 19.53 22.38 1.67
N TYR A 80 20.35 21.34 1.48
CA TYR A 80 20.05 20.28 0.50
C TYR A 80 18.96 19.35 1.00
N GLN A 81 18.91 19.09 2.33
CA GLN A 81 17.82 18.32 2.93
C GLN A 81 16.47 19.00 2.70
N ASP A 82 16.37 20.30 2.97
CA ASP A 82 15.14 21.07 2.77
C ASP A 82 14.71 21.06 1.30
N THR A 83 15.66 21.20 0.36
CA THR A 83 15.38 21.13 -1.08
C THR A 83 14.85 19.76 -1.48
N LEU A 84 15.45 18.68 -0.98
CA LEU A 84 14.99 17.30 -1.26
C LEU A 84 13.60 17.08 -0.69
N PHE A 85 13.34 17.45 0.56
CA PHE A 85 12.00 17.31 1.16
C PHE A 85 10.94 18.14 0.43
N CYS A 86 11.30 19.34 -0.06
CA CYS A 86 10.40 20.15 -0.88
C CYS A 86 10.06 19.44 -2.20
N ALA A 87 11.04 18.90 -2.92
CA ALA A 87 10.83 18.18 -4.17
C ALA A 87 9.95 16.93 -3.95
N MET A 88 10.19 16.20 -2.85
CA MET A 88 9.40 15.03 -2.47
C MET A 88 7.97 15.40 -2.08
N GLY A 89 7.80 16.52 -1.38
CA GLY A 89 6.47 17.05 -1.05
C GLY A 89 5.67 17.40 -2.31
N LEU A 90 6.30 18.03 -3.31
CA LEU A 90 5.67 18.32 -4.61
C LEU A 90 5.26 17.03 -5.33
N THR A 91 6.10 16.01 -5.33
CA THR A 91 5.77 14.70 -5.90
C THR A 91 4.56 14.08 -5.20
N ALA A 92 4.51 14.11 -3.87
CA ALA A 92 3.37 13.62 -3.11
C ALA A 92 2.07 14.39 -3.44
N LEU A 93 2.15 15.72 -3.60
CA LEU A 93 1.00 16.53 -4.05
C LEU A 93 0.46 16.06 -5.39
N VAL A 94 1.32 15.89 -6.39
CA VAL A 94 0.91 15.46 -7.75
C VAL A 94 0.28 14.07 -7.71
N ILE A 95 0.83 13.14 -6.96
CA ILE A 95 0.31 11.76 -6.85
C ILE A 95 -1.00 11.72 -6.08
N GLY A 96 -1.10 12.47 -4.98
CA GLY A 96 -2.34 12.59 -4.23
C GLY A 96 -3.46 13.22 -5.06
N MET A 97 -3.17 14.28 -5.83
CA MET A 97 -4.11 14.87 -6.78
C MET A 97 -4.53 13.88 -7.87
N LYS A 98 -3.57 13.16 -8.46
CA LYS A 98 -3.88 12.11 -9.44
C LYS A 98 -4.87 11.10 -8.86
N ALA A 99 -4.62 10.59 -7.65
CA ALA A 99 -5.51 9.65 -6.99
C ALA A 99 -6.92 10.23 -6.83
N ALA A 100 -7.04 11.39 -6.20
CA ALA A 100 -8.33 12.02 -5.95
C ALA A 100 -9.11 12.29 -7.25
N ILE A 101 -8.47 12.90 -8.26
CA ILE A 101 -9.11 13.27 -9.53
C ILE A 101 -9.51 12.03 -10.35
N THR A 102 -8.67 10.97 -10.36
CA THR A 102 -8.96 9.75 -11.13
C THR A 102 -10.17 9.00 -10.58
N TYR A 103 -10.32 8.95 -9.25
CA TYR A 103 -11.37 8.16 -8.61
C TYR A 103 -12.64 8.96 -8.29
N LEU A 104 -12.59 10.30 -8.28
CA LEU A 104 -13.76 11.15 -8.01
C LEU A 104 -14.93 10.89 -8.99
N PRO A 105 -14.72 10.74 -10.32
CA PRO A 105 -15.80 10.40 -11.24
C PRO A 105 -16.36 8.98 -11.07
N GLN A 106 -15.63 8.09 -10.40
CA GLN A 106 -16.02 6.71 -10.12
C GLN A 106 -16.76 6.57 -8.78
N SER A 107 -16.79 7.63 -7.97
CA SER A 107 -17.47 7.66 -6.68
C SER A 107 -18.98 7.61 -6.87
N GLN A 108 -19.62 6.68 -6.17
CA GLN A 108 -21.08 6.61 -6.07
C GLN A 108 -21.63 7.59 -5.02
N TYR A 109 -20.79 8.01 -4.07
CA TYR A 109 -21.14 8.88 -2.96
C TYR A 109 -20.20 10.08 -2.86
N PRO A 110 -20.27 11.06 -3.79
CA PRO A 110 -19.28 12.14 -3.89
C PRO A 110 -19.13 13.01 -2.64
N VAL A 111 -20.07 12.93 -1.71
CA VAL A 111 -20.02 13.66 -0.43
C VAL A 111 -19.35 12.83 0.67
N LEU A 112 -19.19 11.52 0.48
CA LEU A 112 -18.68 10.61 1.51
C LEU A 112 -17.26 10.97 1.94
N PHE A 113 -16.38 11.39 1.00
CA PHE A 113 -15.03 11.79 1.36
C PHE A 113 -14.97 13.00 2.29
N ILE A 114 -15.89 13.96 2.14
CA ILE A 114 -15.97 15.15 3.00
C ILE A 114 -16.33 14.72 4.43
N VAL A 115 -17.36 13.89 4.56
CA VAL A 115 -17.82 13.34 5.84
C VAL A 115 -16.71 12.48 6.47
N SER A 116 -16.05 11.68 5.66
CA SER A 116 -14.93 10.83 6.10
C SER A 116 -13.77 11.63 6.68
N LEU A 117 -13.36 12.68 5.99
CA LEU A 117 -12.29 13.57 6.46
C LEU A 117 -12.71 14.32 7.73
N ALA A 118 -13.94 14.82 7.79
CA ALA A 118 -14.43 15.54 8.97
C ALA A 118 -14.49 14.63 10.20
N ILE A 119 -15.20 13.50 10.10
CA ILE A 119 -15.35 12.56 11.22
C ILE A 119 -13.99 11.97 11.60
N GLY A 120 -13.22 11.49 10.62
CA GLY A 120 -11.94 10.85 10.89
C GLY A 120 -10.93 11.79 11.55
N SER A 121 -10.86 13.04 11.11
CA SER A 121 -9.99 14.05 11.72
C SER A 121 -10.39 14.39 13.16
N ILE A 122 -11.70 14.50 13.45
CA ILE A 122 -12.21 14.74 14.80
C ILE A 122 -11.88 13.55 15.71
N VAL A 123 -12.17 12.33 15.26
CA VAL A 123 -11.89 11.10 16.00
C VAL A 123 -10.38 10.96 16.27
N GLY A 124 -9.55 11.10 15.24
CA GLY A 124 -8.11 10.97 15.38
C GLY A 124 -7.49 12.06 16.25
N THR A 125 -8.01 13.27 16.21
CA THR A 125 -7.59 14.36 17.11
C THR A 125 -7.98 14.07 18.57
N ARG A 126 -9.18 13.53 18.80
CA ARG A 126 -9.60 13.09 20.15
C ARG A 126 -8.73 11.95 20.68
N LEU A 127 -8.37 11.02 19.81
CA LEU A 127 -7.47 9.91 20.15
C LEU A 127 -6.02 10.36 20.32
N ASP A 128 -5.67 11.58 19.92
CA ASP A 128 -4.30 12.12 19.91
C ASP A 128 -3.30 11.10 19.33
N LEU A 129 -3.60 10.59 18.13
CA LEU A 129 -2.78 9.56 17.50
C LEU A 129 -1.35 10.03 17.30
N THR A 130 -1.16 11.28 16.86
CA THR A 130 0.17 11.89 16.70
C THR A 130 0.92 11.94 18.04
N GLY A 131 0.29 12.41 19.11
CA GLY A 131 0.94 12.49 20.41
C GLY A 131 1.20 11.14 21.06
N ARG A 132 0.26 10.18 20.93
CA ARG A 132 0.48 8.78 21.39
C ARG A 132 1.63 8.15 20.69
N PHE A 133 1.73 8.37 19.40
CA PHE A 133 2.78 7.83 18.58
C PHE A 133 4.15 8.44 18.94
N HIS A 134 4.25 9.77 19.08
CA HIS A 134 5.46 10.42 19.56
C HIS A 134 5.86 9.91 20.95
N ARG A 135 4.91 9.73 21.87
CA ARG A 135 5.20 9.19 23.22
C ARG A 135 5.68 7.75 23.20
N ALA A 136 5.11 6.91 22.33
CA ALA A 136 5.53 5.50 22.21
C ALA A 136 6.99 5.40 21.73
N THR A 137 7.39 6.29 20.86
CA THR A 137 8.73 6.30 20.26
C THR A 137 9.78 7.03 21.09
N SER A 138 9.38 8.03 21.86
CA SER A 138 10.30 8.76 22.76
C SER A 138 10.73 7.93 23.97
N ARG A 139 10.06 6.80 24.27
CA ARG A 139 10.39 5.92 25.40
C ARG A 139 11.56 4.97 25.19
N GLY A 140 12.06 4.83 23.95
CA GLY A 140 13.18 3.97 23.61
C GLY A 140 14.55 4.66 23.74
N GLY A 141 14.83 5.30 24.87
CA GLY A 141 16.04 6.08 25.07
C GLY A 141 17.31 5.24 25.13
N THR A 142 18.15 5.29 24.11
CA THR A 142 19.59 5.41 24.19
C THR A 142 20.11 6.06 22.91
N LYS A 143 20.48 7.27 23.11
CA LYS A 143 21.37 8.21 22.40
C LYS A 143 21.82 7.84 20.96
N ASN A 144 21.43 8.65 20.03
CA ASN A 144 21.85 8.75 18.64
C ASN A 144 21.21 7.74 17.67
N LEU A 145 21.63 6.47 17.64
CA LEU A 145 21.13 5.51 16.64
C LEU A 145 19.69 5.09 16.93
N ALA A 146 19.33 4.87 18.20
CA ALA A 146 17.98 4.50 18.57
C ALA A 146 16.97 5.63 18.27
N GLU A 147 17.37 6.88 18.48
CA GLU A 147 16.59 8.06 18.14
C GLU A 147 16.40 8.17 16.61
N GLY A 148 17.50 8.03 15.85
CA GLY A 148 17.45 8.03 14.39
C GLY A 148 16.61 6.89 13.84
N LEU A 149 16.78 5.67 14.35
CA LEU A 149 16.04 4.49 13.93
C LEU A 149 14.53 4.65 14.23
N THR A 150 14.21 5.14 15.42
CA THR A 150 12.84 5.44 15.81
C THR A 150 12.22 6.47 14.87
N THR A 151 12.89 7.58 14.63
CA THR A 151 12.44 8.63 13.70
C THR A 151 12.26 8.07 12.29
N GLY A 152 13.20 7.27 11.81
CA GLY A 152 13.14 6.65 10.49
C GLY A 152 11.94 5.70 10.36
N ILE A 153 11.77 4.76 11.30
CA ILE A 153 10.63 3.83 11.31
C ILE A 153 9.32 4.61 11.30
N LEU A 154 9.24 5.69 12.06
CA LEU A 154 8.08 6.56 12.11
C LEU A 154 7.78 7.18 10.74
N LEU A 155 8.78 7.78 10.12
CA LEU A 155 8.63 8.42 8.81
C LEU A 155 8.25 7.41 7.74
N TYR A 156 8.85 6.22 7.75
CA TYR A 156 8.60 5.18 6.74
C TYR A 156 7.23 4.50 6.92
N CYS A 157 6.83 4.19 8.16
CA CYS A 157 5.61 3.42 8.41
C CYS A 157 4.35 4.28 8.44
N ILE A 158 4.44 5.56 8.83
CA ILE A 158 3.27 6.40 9.09
C ILE A 158 2.82 7.18 7.86
N GLY A 159 3.65 7.28 6.84
CA GLY A 159 3.25 7.90 5.58
C GLY A 159 2.00 7.25 5.00
N THR A 160 1.05 8.06 4.53
CA THR A 160 -0.16 7.54 3.87
C THR A 160 0.16 6.66 2.65
N LEU A 161 1.26 6.95 1.94
CA LEU A 161 1.77 6.12 0.85
C LEU A 161 2.20 4.74 1.34
N SER A 162 2.75 4.63 2.54
CA SER A 162 3.20 3.37 3.12
C SER A 162 2.06 2.46 3.57
N MET A 163 0.89 3.01 3.84
CA MET A 163 -0.32 2.26 4.20
C MET A 163 -1.19 1.96 2.98
N LEU A 164 -1.50 2.99 2.17
CA LEU A 164 -2.34 2.85 0.98
C LEU A 164 -1.66 2.14 -0.17
N GLY A 165 -0.36 2.36 -0.36
CA GLY A 165 0.40 1.74 -1.44
C GLY A 165 0.26 0.22 -1.48
N PRO A 166 0.52 -0.51 -0.37
CA PRO A 166 0.32 -1.94 -0.30
C PRO A 166 -1.13 -2.38 -0.54
N VAL A 167 -2.10 -1.63 -0.05
CA VAL A 167 -3.53 -1.93 -0.23
C VAL A 167 -3.91 -1.82 -1.71
N ILE A 168 -3.57 -0.73 -2.37
CA ILE A 168 -3.85 -0.52 -3.80
C ILE A 168 -3.09 -1.54 -4.66
N SER A 169 -1.84 -1.82 -4.31
CA SER A 169 -1.05 -2.87 -4.97
C SER A 169 -1.73 -4.24 -4.87
N ALA A 170 -2.26 -4.59 -3.69
CA ALA A 170 -2.94 -5.87 -3.47
C ALA A 170 -4.28 -5.98 -4.22
N LEU A 171 -5.04 -4.89 -4.32
CA LEU A 171 -6.39 -4.86 -4.87
C LEU A 171 -6.41 -4.58 -6.38
N GLN A 172 -5.56 -3.68 -6.85
CA GLN A 172 -5.55 -3.18 -8.24
C GLN A 172 -4.30 -3.58 -9.02
N GLY A 173 -3.24 -4.09 -8.37
CA GLY A 173 -1.95 -4.36 -9.00
C GLY A 173 -1.14 -3.09 -9.32
N ASP A 174 -1.61 -1.89 -8.91
CA ASP A 174 -0.91 -0.63 -9.15
C ASP A 174 0.15 -0.38 -8.07
N ASN A 175 1.42 -0.46 -8.45
CA ASN A 175 2.57 -0.24 -7.58
C ASN A 175 3.08 1.21 -7.60
N THR A 176 2.43 2.12 -8.31
CA THR A 176 2.89 3.52 -8.47
C THR A 176 3.11 4.20 -7.11
N TYR A 177 2.18 3.98 -6.18
CA TYR A 177 2.28 4.54 -4.81
C TYR A 177 3.46 3.98 -4.03
N LEU A 178 3.73 2.68 -4.16
CA LEU A 178 4.87 2.03 -3.50
C LEU A 178 6.20 2.47 -4.10
N TYR A 179 6.29 2.64 -5.43
CA TYR A 179 7.51 3.14 -6.07
C TYR A 179 7.79 4.58 -5.69
N THR A 180 6.75 5.40 -5.58
CA THR A 180 6.89 6.76 -5.07
C THR A 180 7.37 6.75 -3.62
N ASN A 181 6.75 5.93 -2.77
CA ASN A 181 7.18 5.79 -1.39
C ASN A 181 8.63 5.30 -1.30
N ALA A 182 9.03 4.34 -2.14
CA ALA A 182 10.40 3.85 -2.21
C ALA A 182 11.41 4.97 -2.53
N THR A 183 11.05 5.88 -3.42
CA THR A 183 11.89 7.05 -3.73
C THR A 183 12.00 8.00 -2.53
N LEU A 184 10.86 8.27 -1.86
CA LEU A 184 10.83 9.08 -0.64
C LEU A 184 11.68 8.45 0.47
N ASP A 185 11.50 7.16 0.69
CA ASP A 185 12.20 6.41 1.74
C ASP A 185 13.69 6.27 1.44
N PHE A 186 14.10 6.14 0.16
CA PHE A 186 15.51 6.16 -0.26
C PHE A 186 16.18 7.47 0.12
N VAL A 187 15.56 8.61 -0.21
CA VAL A 187 16.13 9.93 0.10
C VAL A 187 16.17 10.15 1.61
N THR A 188 15.07 9.84 2.31
CA THR A 188 14.96 9.99 3.75
C THR A 188 15.98 9.12 4.48
N SER A 189 16.14 7.84 4.06
CA SER A 189 17.14 6.95 4.65
C SER A 189 18.57 7.40 4.38
N THR A 190 18.84 7.99 3.21
CA THR A 190 20.14 8.59 2.91
C THR A 190 20.44 9.76 3.85
N VAL A 191 19.47 10.64 4.07
CA VAL A 191 19.61 11.77 4.99
C VAL A 191 19.82 11.29 6.43
N LEU A 192 18.96 10.39 6.92
CA LEU A 192 19.04 9.90 8.29
C LEU A 192 20.30 9.07 8.53
N ALA A 193 20.69 8.19 7.61
CA ALA A 193 21.90 7.39 7.76
C ALA A 193 23.18 8.23 7.68
N SER A 194 23.18 9.38 7.00
CA SER A 194 24.31 10.31 7.01
C SER A 194 24.52 10.95 8.39
N ALA A 195 23.45 11.10 9.19
CA ALA A 195 23.49 11.66 10.54
C ALA A 195 23.65 10.58 11.63
N TYR A 196 22.93 9.46 11.51
CA TYR A 196 22.83 8.43 12.54
C TYR A 196 23.64 7.16 12.25
N GLY A 197 24.16 7.03 11.02
CA GLY A 197 25.03 5.93 10.61
C GLY A 197 24.30 4.74 9.99
N ILE A 198 25.07 3.68 9.67
CA ILE A 198 24.64 2.48 8.94
C ILE A 198 23.53 1.68 9.65
N GLY A 199 23.39 1.84 10.95
CA GLY A 199 22.34 1.13 11.71
C GLY A 199 20.92 1.46 11.27
N MET A 200 20.70 2.50 10.46
CA MET A 200 19.40 2.81 9.86
C MET A 200 18.87 1.69 8.96
N ILE A 201 19.70 0.78 8.49
CA ILE A 201 19.30 -0.43 7.74
C ILE A 201 18.24 -1.24 8.51
N TRP A 202 18.29 -1.26 9.84
CA TRP A 202 17.31 -2.02 10.65
C TRP A 202 15.87 -1.51 10.55
N ALA A 203 15.65 -0.34 9.98
CA ALA A 203 14.30 0.13 9.67
C ALA A 203 13.66 -0.63 8.49
N ALA A 204 14.47 -1.18 7.57
CA ALA A 204 13.98 -1.88 6.38
C ALA A 204 13.11 -3.12 6.70
N PRO A 205 13.52 -4.07 7.57
CA PRO A 205 12.67 -5.20 7.93
C PRO A 205 11.40 -4.77 8.66
N VAL A 206 11.44 -3.70 9.45
CA VAL A 206 10.24 -3.17 10.13
C VAL A 206 9.23 -2.66 9.10
N LEU A 207 9.69 -1.87 8.12
CA LEU A 207 8.84 -1.41 7.02
C LEU A 207 8.28 -2.58 6.20
N PHE A 208 9.12 -3.57 5.88
CA PHE A 208 8.68 -4.75 5.14
C PHE A 208 7.53 -5.48 5.85
N CYS A 209 7.65 -5.71 7.15
CA CYS A 209 6.58 -6.32 7.95
C CYS A 209 5.33 -5.44 7.98
N TRP A 210 5.50 -4.12 8.12
CA TRP A 210 4.41 -3.15 8.15
C TRP A 210 3.62 -3.14 6.84
N GLN A 211 4.28 -2.89 5.72
CA GLN A 211 3.65 -2.88 4.40
C GLN A 211 3.12 -4.26 4.01
N GLY A 212 3.83 -5.32 4.36
CA GLY A 212 3.41 -6.70 4.16
C GLY A 212 2.11 -7.04 4.90
N ALA A 213 1.94 -6.54 6.12
CA ALA A 213 0.71 -6.72 6.88
C ALA A 213 -0.49 -6.04 6.19
N PHE A 214 -0.34 -4.81 5.71
CA PHE A 214 -1.39 -4.11 4.94
C PHE A 214 -1.71 -4.82 3.62
N TYR A 215 -0.68 -5.27 2.91
CA TYR A 215 -0.85 -6.04 1.68
C TYR A 215 -1.65 -7.32 1.92
N LEU A 216 -1.28 -8.10 2.94
CA LEU A 216 -1.96 -9.36 3.27
C LEU A 216 -3.40 -9.12 3.74
N MET A 217 -3.64 -8.11 4.57
CA MET A 217 -4.99 -7.74 4.99
C MET A 217 -5.88 -7.41 3.79
N ALA A 218 -5.41 -6.56 2.88
CA ALA A 218 -6.14 -6.20 1.68
C ALA A 218 -6.40 -7.42 0.77
N ARG A 219 -5.41 -8.29 0.61
CA ARG A 219 -5.52 -9.50 -0.20
C ARG A 219 -6.55 -10.49 0.37
N LEU A 220 -6.57 -10.67 1.69
CA LEU A 220 -7.52 -11.55 2.37
C LEU A 220 -8.95 -11.01 2.32
N SER A 221 -9.10 -9.70 2.28
CA SER A 221 -10.40 -9.01 2.22
C SER A 221 -10.88 -8.75 0.80
N GLN A 222 -10.15 -9.16 -0.23
CA GLN A 222 -10.43 -8.82 -1.64
C GLN A 222 -11.84 -9.23 -2.09
N SER A 223 -12.37 -10.34 -1.61
CA SER A 223 -13.72 -10.81 -1.94
C SER A 223 -14.84 -9.97 -1.32
N ALA A 224 -14.55 -9.20 -0.28
CA ALA A 224 -15.49 -8.35 0.44
C ALA A 224 -15.41 -6.87 0.02
N ILE A 225 -14.43 -6.50 -0.80
CA ILE A 225 -14.18 -5.11 -1.18
C ILE A 225 -14.76 -4.86 -2.58
N SER A 226 -15.73 -3.94 -2.66
CA SER A 226 -16.32 -3.50 -3.93
C SER A 226 -15.45 -2.43 -4.61
N ASP A 227 -15.56 -2.31 -5.94
CA ASP A 227 -14.87 -1.25 -6.70
C ASP A 227 -15.25 0.15 -6.22
N SER A 228 -16.51 0.34 -5.80
CA SER A 228 -16.98 1.60 -5.20
C SER A 228 -16.26 1.93 -3.91
N LEU A 229 -16.03 0.94 -3.02
CA LEU A 229 -15.27 1.16 -1.79
C LEU A 229 -13.81 1.52 -2.10
N ILE A 230 -13.22 0.88 -3.11
CA ILE A 230 -11.85 1.20 -3.56
C ILE A 230 -11.77 2.64 -4.05
N ALA A 231 -12.77 3.11 -4.81
CA ALA A 231 -12.82 4.49 -5.30
C ALA A 231 -12.86 5.48 -4.12
N GLU A 232 -13.74 5.27 -3.13
CA GLU A 232 -13.85 6.14 -1.96
C GLU A 232 -12.57 6.15 -1.11
N LEU A 233 -11.95 4.97 -0.88
CA LEU A 233 -10.68 4.86 -0.17
C LEU A 233 -9.54 5.58 -0.93
N SER A 234 -9.54 5.50 -2.27
CA SER A 234 -8.52 6.14 -3.10
C SER A 234 -8.66 7.67 -3.08
N ILE A 235 -9.89 8.20 -3.04
CA ILE A 235 -10.14 9.64 -2.93
C ILE A 235 -9.66 10.16 -1.57
N VAL A 236 -10.13 9.55 -0.47
CA VAL A 236 -9.72 9.94 0.88
C VAL A 236 -8.21 9.81 1.04
N GLY A 237 -7.63 8.69 0.59
CA GLY A 237 -6.20 8.45 0.63
C GLY A 237 -5.40 9.46 -0.19
N GLY A 238 -5.87 9.81 -1.38
CA GLY A 238 -5.24 10.85 -2.21
C GLY A 238 -5.17 12.19 -1.48
N ILE A 239 -6.23 12.59 -0.79
CA ILE A 239 -6.27 13.82 0.01
C ILE A 239 -5.30 13.74 1.20
N LEU A 240 -5.19 12.57 1.85
CA LEU A 240 -4.21 12.38 2.93
C LEU A 240 -2.76 12.45 2.42
N ILE A 241 -2.50 11.95 1.19
CA ILE A 241 -1.18 12.07 0.54
C ILE A 241 -0.86 13.54 0.26
N ILE A 242 -1.84 14.33 -0.22
CA ILE A 242 -1.69 15.78 -0.39
C ILE A 242 -1.33 16.45 0.94
N ALA A 243 -2.06 16.13 2.02
CA ALA A 243 -1.81 16.67 3.35
C ALA A 243 -0.39 16.32 3.86
N SER A 244 0.09 15.10 3.58
CA SER A 244 1.48 14.69 3.89
C SER A 244 2.50 15.46 3.07
N GLY A 245 2.23 15.71 1.78
CA GLY A 245 3.09 16.52 0.91
C GLY A 245 3.25 17.95 1.42
N LEU A 246 2.17 18.59 1.87
CA LEU A 246 2.22 19.91 2.50
C LEU A 246 3.09 19.93 3.77
N GLY A 247 3.04 18.85 4.56
CA GLY A 247 3.89 18.67 5.74
C GLY A 247 5.37 18.55 5.38
N LEU A 248 5.72 17.74 4.36
CA LEU A 248 7.09 17.59 3.87
C LEU A 248 7.68 18.91 3.37
N MET A 249 6.87 19.73 2.71
CA MET A 249 7.27 21.06 2.25
C MET A 249 7.34 22.10 3.38
N LYS A 250 7.01 21.73 4.62
CA LYS A 250 6.92 22.63 5.77
C LYS A 250 5.95 23.81 5.58
N ILE A 251 4.97 23.68 4.67
CA ILE A 251 3.93 24.69 4.44
C ILE A 251 2.93 24.65 5.59
N LYS A 252 2.40 23.46 5.89
CA LYS A 252 1.47 23.24 7.01
C LYS A 252 1.53 21.79 7.46
N ASP A 253 1.79 21.57 8.73
CA ASP A 253 1.63 20.25 9.35
C ASP A 253 0.14 19.98 9.61
N CYS A 254 -0.46 19.17 8.75
CA CYS A 254 -1.86 18.76 8.85
C CYS A 254 -2.07 17.64 9.89
N LYS A 255 -1.01 17.21 10.61
CA LYS A 255 -1.07 16.08 11.54
C LYS A 255 -1.75 14.87 10.90
N THR A 256 -1.25 14.45 9.77
CA THR A 256 -1.89 13.44 8.89
C THR A 256 -2.20 12.14 9.61
N LEU A 257 -1.42 11.79 10.66
CA LEU A 257 -1.73 10.67 11.56
C LEU A 257 -3.09 10.77 12.22
N ASN A 258 -3.47 11.98 12.67
CA ASN A 258 -4.78 12.21 13.25
C ASN A 258 -5.90 12.15 12.19
N MET A 259 -5.56 12.21 10.92
CA MET A 259 -6.53 12.08 9.83
C MET A 259 -6.69 10.63 9.35
N LEU A 260 -5.81 9.68 9.72
CA LEU A 260 -5.89 8.28 9.28
C LEU A 260 -7.24 7.59 9.55
N PRO A 261 -7.95 7.84 10.67
CA PRO A 261 -9.27 7.26 10.89
C PRO A 261 -10.29 7.60 9.79
N SER A 262 -10.03 8.63 8.96
CA SER A 262 -10.88 8.94 7.80
C SER A 262 -11.00 7.78 6.80
N LEU A 263 -10.00 6.92 6.71
CA LEU A 263 -10.03 5.72 5.86
C LEU A 263 -11.00 4.65 6.37
N LEU A 264 -11.32 4.65 7.67
CA LEU A 264 -12.27 3.69 8.25
C LEU A 264 -13.72 4.06 7.95
N VAL A 265 -14.02 5.34 7.71
CA VAL A 265 -15.39 5.82 7.53
C VAL A 265 -16.04 5.21 6.28
N PRO A 266 -15.41 5.20 5.08
CA PRO A 266 -15.96 4.51 3.92
C PRO A 266 -16.15 3.00 4.18
N ILE A 267 -15.21 2.35 4.86
CA ILE A 267 -15.31 0.91 5.16
C ILE A 267 -16.55 0.64 6.02
N VAL A 268 -16.75 1.42 7.08
CA VAL A 268 -17.92 1.28 7.95
C VAL A 268 -19.21 1.60 7.20
N PHE A 269 -19.21 2.63 6.36
CA PHE A 269 -20.37 3.01 5.56
C PHE A 269 -20.80 1.86 4.62
N PHE A 270 -19.88 1.29 3.86
CA PHE A 270 -20.18 0.17 2.95
C PHE A 270 -20.57 -1.11 3.72
N ALA A 271 -19.94 -1.36 4.87
CA ALA A 271 -20.34 -2.47 5.74
C ALA A 271 -21.77 -2.32 6.25
N LEU A 272 -22.18 -1.12 6.65
CA LEU A 272 -23.56 -0.85 7.05
C LEU A 272 -24.54 -0.96 5.88
N MET A 273 -24.17 -0.46 4.70
CA MET A 273 -25.01 -0.59 3.49
C MET A 273 -25.20 -2.05 3.07
N SER A 274 -24.20 -2.91 3.26
CA SER A 274 -24.32 -4.34 2.96
C SER A 274 -25.23 -5.12 3.95
N LEU A 275 -25.53 -4.54 5.11
CA LEU A 275 -26.44 -5.11 6.11
C LEU A 275 -27.88 -4.63 5.92
N LEU A 276 -28.10 -3.60 5.13
CA LEU A 276 -29.43 -3.11 4.78
C LEU A 276 -29.93 -3.92 3.58
N PRO A 277 -31.15 -4.53 3.65
CA PRO A 277 -31.70 -5.38 2.61
C PRO A 277 -32.01 -4.62 1.32
#